data_e5fa11a43b705040b119157f38d3f68f
#
_entry.id   e5fa11a43b705040b119157f38d3f68f
#
_cell.length_a   1.000
_cell.length_b   1.000
_cell.length_c   1.000
_cell.angle_alpha   90.00
_cell.angle_beta   90.00
_cell.angle_gamma   90.00
#
_symmetry.space_group_name_H-M   'P 1'
#
loop_
_entity.id
_entity.type
_entity.pdbx_description
1 polymer ?
#
loop_
_entity_poly.entity_id
_entity_poly.type
_entity_poly.pdbx_seq_one_letter_code
_entity_poly.pdbx_strand_id
1 'polypeptide(L)'
;MIQYENSAGETIRLDRAGFYADEGTLRNFEWSYNYSAYPDGTGGSVSQFSRNDKTKNFNVSAHAYSRTEIDALLNRLHNVTEYDVRSRMPGKLWLNQQYLSCYLIGSEITEKSRHMLFVTKKMTVLPVVPYLSLIHI
;
A
#
# COMPACT_ATOMS: atom_id res chain seq x y z
N MET A 1 -0.39 1.77 -13.71
CA MET A 1 -0.73 3.00 -12.97
C MET A 1 -0.75 2.68 -11.49
N ILE A 2 -0.07 3.46 -10.68
CA ILE A 2 -0.17 3.41 -9.23
C ILE A 2 -0.59 4.81 -8.75
N GLN A 3 -1.73 4.89 -8.07
CA GLN A 3 -2.31 6.16 -7.64
C GLN A 3 -2.97 5.97 -6.28
N TYR A 4 -2.78 6.94 -5.39
CA TYR A 4 -3.52 6.99 -4.13
C TYR A 4 -4.61 8.05 -4.23
N GLU A 5 -5.82 7.69 -3.82
CA GLU A 5 -6.96 8.59 -3.71
C GLU A 5 -7.44 8.59 -2.26
N ASN A 6 -7.41 9.76 -1.62
CA ASN A 6 -7.87 9.85 -0.24
C ASN A 6 -9.41 9.96 -0.16
N SER A 7 -9.94 9.90 1.04
CA SER A 7 -11.37 9.95 1.27
C SER A 7 -12.00 11.31 0.95
N ALA A 8 -11.20 12.36 0.80
CA ALA A 8 -11.65 13.67 0.35
C ALA A 8 -11.68 13.82 -1.18
N GLY A 9 -11.25 12.78 -1.92
CA GLY A 9 -11.19 12.80 -3.38
C GLY A 9 -9.90 13.36 -3.95
N GLU A 10 -8.93 13.72 -3.13
CA GLU A 10 -7.62 14.16 -3.60
C GLU A 10 -6.82 12.97 -4.08
N THR A 11 -6.13 13.12 -5.21
CA THR A 11 -5.35 12.05 -5.82
C THR A 11 -3.88 12.43 -5.95
N ILE A 12 -3.02 11.42 -5.86
CA ILE A 12 -1.60 11.57 -6.14
C ILE A 12 -1.12 10.37 -6.96
N ARG A 13 -0.55 10.65 -8.14
CA ARG A 13 0.06 9.62 -8.99
C ARG A 13 1.44 9.31 -8.44
N LEU A 14 1.68 8.03 -8.18
CA LEU A 14 2.94 7.55 -7.62
C LEU A 14 3.87 6.97 -8.69
N ASP A 15 3.49 7.05 -9.95
CA ASP A 15 4.23 6.53 -11.09
C ASP A 15 4.66 7.62 -12.08
N ARG A 16 4.47 8.90 -11.76
CA ARG A 16 4.85 10.03 -12.59
C ARG A 16 5.03 11.30 -11.77
N ALA A 17 5.42 12.40 -12.43
CA ALA A 17 5.56 13.75 -11.81
C ALA A 17 6.52 13.77 -10.62
N GLY A 18 7.66 13.08 -10.76
CA GLY A 18 8.69 13.00 -9.73
C GLY A 18 8.60 11.79 -8.84
N PHE A 19 7.54 10.98 -8.97
CA PHE A 19 7.39 9.74 -8.22
C PHE A 19 7.57 8.51 -9.09
N TYR A 20 8.14 7.48 -8.48
CA TYR A 20 8.20 6.13 -9.01
C TYR A 20 7.84 5.17 -7.88
N ALA A 21 6.95 4.24 -8.14
CA ALA A 21 6.56 3.27 -7.13
C ALA A 21 6.58 1.85 -7.69
N ASP A 22 6.90 0.87 -6.85
CA ASP A 22 6.70 -0.53 -7.15
C ASP A 22 5.52 -1.08 -6.34
N GLU A 23 5.04 -2.25 -6.73
CA GLU A 23 3.89 -2.85 -6.06
C GLU A 23 4.26 -3.53 -4.74
N GLY A 24 5.54 -3.84 -4.51
CA GLY A 24 6.00 -4.51 -3.30
C GLY A 24 5.19 -5.77 -3.01
N THR A 25 4.59 -5.83 -1.83
CA THR A 25 3.76 -6.96 -1.41
C THR A 25 2.26 -6.72 -1.55
N LEU A 26 1.83 -5.67 -2.28
CA LEU A 26 0.42 -5.28 -2.37
C LEU A 26 -0.49 -6.38 -2.94
N ARG A 27 0.05 -7.22 -3.82
CA ARG A 27 -0.71 -8.33 -4.42
C ARG A 27 -0.55 -9.65 -3.69
N ASN A 28 0.29 -9.70 -2.66
CA ASN A 28 0.53 -10.91 -1.90
C ASN A 28 -0.65 -11.18 -0.97
N PHE A 29 -0.89 -12.45 -0.69
CA PHE A 29 -1.94 -12.86 0.24
C PHE A 29 -1.52 -14.14 0.95
N GLU A 30 -2.14 -14.37 2.10
CA GLU A 30 -1.94 -15.57 2.90
C GLU A 30 -3.27 -15.97 3.53
N TRP A 31 -3.52 -17.27 3.56
CA TRP A 31 -4.69 -17.84 4.20
C TRP A 31 -4.28 -18.60 5.46
N SER A 32 -4.99 -18.36 6.55
CA SER A 32 -4.97 -19.21 7.74
C SER A 32 -6.08 -20.24 7.64
N TYR A 33 -5.86 -21.40 8.22
CA TYR A 33 -6.81 -22.50 8.20
C TYR A 33 -6.65 -23.37 9.44
N ASN A 34 -7.67 -24.18 9.75
CA ASN A 34 -7.60 -25.24 10.74
C ASN A 34 -7.49 -26.57 10.03
N TYR A 35 -6.53 -27.38 10.45
CA TYR A 35 -6.30 -28.72 9.93
C TYR A 35 -6.52 -29.74 11.04
N SER A 36 -7.35 -30.78 10.76
CA SER A 36 -7.56 -31.92 11.66
C SER A 36 -7.18 -33.19 10.94
N ALA A 37 -6.14 -33.86 11.44
CA ALA A 37 -5.70 -35.13 10.86
C ALA A 37 -6.67 -36.25 11.18
N TYR A 38 -6.90 -37.14 10.22
CA TYR A 38 -7.66 -38.38 10.48
C TYR A 38 -6.84 -39.33 11.34
N PRO A 39 -7.50 -40.09 12.28
CA PRO A 39 -6.77 -40.99 13.17
C PRO A 39 -6.01 -42.12 12.46
N ASP A 40 -6.43 -42.50 11.26
CA ASP A 40 -5.80 -43.57 10.48
C ASP A 40 -4.59 -43.10 9.64
N GLY A 41 -4.24 -41.81 9.67
CA GLY A 41 -3.11 -41.29 8.93
C GLY A 41 -3.32 -41.08 7.43
N THR A 42 -4.57 -41.21 6.94
CA THR A 42 -4.85 -41.10 5.49
C THR A 42 -5.04 -39.68 5.00
N GLY A 43 -4.79 -38.68 5.82
CA GLY A 43 -4.97 -37.28 5.50
C GLY A 43 -5.69 -36.54 6.59
N GLY A 44 -6.45 -35.50 6.25
CA GLY A 44 -7.19 -34.71 7.22
C GLY A 44 -8.24 -33.84 6.58
N SER A 45 -8.99 -33.13 7.41
CA SER A 45 -9.93 -32.11 6.96
C SER A 45 -9.36 -30.71 7.22
N VAL A 46 -9.68 -29.79 6.33
CA VAL A 46 -9.27 -28.39 6.42
C VAL A 46 -10.54 -27.54 6.53
N SER A 47 -10.55 -26.61 7.49
CA SER A 47 -11.70 -25.76 7.75
C SER A 47 -11.28 -24.38 8.23
N GLN A 48 -12.24 -23.46 8.34
CA GLN A 48 -12.09 -22.13 8.89
C GLN A 48 -11.00 -21.30 8.18
N PHE A 49 -11.09 -21.24 6.87
CA PHE A 49 -10.19 -20.37 6.10
C PHE A 49 -10.43 -18.89 6.42
N SER A 50 -9.36 -18.16 6.66
CA SER A 50 -9.39 -16.71 6.84
C SER A 50 -8.16 -16.06 6.23
N ARG A 51 -8.29 -14.82 5.74
CA ARG A 51 -7.13 -14.05 5.26
C ARG A 51 -6.31 -13.61 6.45
N ASN A 52 -5.00 -13.81 6.33
CA ASN A 52 -4.03 -13.54 7.40
C ASN A 52 -3.11 -12.35 7.10
N ASP A 53 -3.27 -11.71 5.98
CA ASP A 53 -2.45 -10.55 5.58
C ASP A 53 -2.95 -9.30 6.31
N LYS A 54 -2.22 -8.90 7.36
CA LYS A 54 -2.57 -7.74 8.20
C LYS A 54 -2.10 -6.43 7.61
N THR A 55 -0.84 -6.39 7.17
CA THR A 55 -0.25 -5.20 6.56
C THR A 55 0.47 -5.58 5.28
N LYS A 56 0.61 -4.60 4.40
CA LYS A 56 1.33 -4.73 3.14
C LYS A 56 2.32 -3.60 2.99
N ASN A 57 3.31 -3.77 2.13
CA ASN A 57 4.34 -2.77 1.89
C ASN A 57 4.52 -2.51 0.40
N PHE A 58 4.87 -1.28 0.08
CA PHE A 58 5.38 -0.93 -1.24
C PHE A 58 6.38 0.20 -1.12
N ASN A 59 7.21 0.40 -2.13
CA ASN A 59 8.22 1.43 -2.13
C ASN A 59 7.82 2.57 -3.06
N VAL A 60 8.01 3.80 -2.58
CA VAL A 60 7.82 5.02 -3.37
C VAL A 60 9.13 5.78 -3.38
N SER A 61 9.62 6.09 -4.57
CA SER A 61 10.81 6.93 -4.75
C SER A 61 10.39 8.29 -5.25
N ALA A 62 10.91 9.33 -4.64
CA ALA A 62 10.74 10.71 -5.08
C ALA A 62 12.06 11.24 -5.64
N HIS A 63 12.00 11.90 -6.78
CA HIS A 63 13.15 12.45 -7.47
C HIS A 63 12.84 13.87 -7.96
N ALA A 64 13.75 14.80 -7.72
CA ALA A 64 13.62 16.18 -8.15
C ALA A 64 15.00 16.79 -8.40
N TYR A 65 15.01 17.98 -9.00
CA TYR A 65 16.26 18.69 -9.32
C TYR A 65 16.68 19.66 -8.22
N SER A 66 15.85 19.92 -7.23
CA SER A 66 16.19 20.75 -6.09
C SER A 66 15.62 20.17 -4.81
N ARG A 67 16.22 20.54 -3.67
CA ARG A 67 15.73 20.11 -2.36
C ARG A 67 14.34 20.66 -2.06
N THR A 68 14.04 21.87 -2.48
CA THR A 68 12.72 22.48 -2.32
C THR A 68 11.65 21.65 -3.04
N GLU A 69 11.95 21.19 -4.26
CA GLU A 69 11.03 20.34 -5.01
C GLU A 69 10.80 18.98 -4.35
N ILE A 70 11.89 18.34 -3.85
CA ILE A 70 11.76 17.06 -3.17
C ILE A 70 10.93 17.19 -1.89
N ASP A 71 11.15 18.24 -1.11
CA ASP A 71 10.39 18.51 0.10
C ASP A 71 8.91 18.72 -0.22
N ALA A 72 8.60 19.43 -1.30
CA ALA A 72 7.22 19.62 -1.76
C ALA A 72 6.56 18.30 -2.14
N LEU A 73 7.27 17.42 -2.85
CA LEU A 73 6.75 16.10 -3.24
C LEU A 73 6.48 15.24 -2.00
N LEU A 74 7.41 15.19 -1.06
CA LEU A 74 7.25 14.38 0.15
C LEU A 74 6.15 14.92 1.05
N ASN A 75 6.01 16.24 1.17
CA ASN A 75 4.95 16.87 1.95
C ASN A 75 3.57 16.61 1.33
N ARG A 76 3.48 16.66 0.00
CA ARG A 76 2.23 16.35 -0.69
C ARG A 76 1.81 14.90 -0.46
N LEU A 77 2.75 13.97 -0.59
CA LEU A 77 2.50 12.55 -0.32
C LEU A 77 2.01 12.37 1.12
N HIS A 78 2.69 12.97 2.08
CA HIS A 78 2.32 12.90 3.49
C HIS A 78 0.92 13.46 3.75
N ASN A 79 0.62 14.65 3.24
CA ASN A 79 -0.67 15.31 3.49
C ASN A 79 -1.84 14.56 2.88
N VAL A 80 -1.69 14.05 1.65
CA VAL A 80 -2.76 13.32 0.98
C VAL A 80 -3.04 12.00 1.70
N THR A 81 -2.00 11.29 2.15
CA THR A 81 -2.17 9.99 2.80
C THR A 81 -2.58 10.11 4.26
N GLU A 82 -2.12 11.11 4.98
CA GLU A 82 -2.43 11.32 6.39
C GLU A 82 -3.89 11.74 6.63
N TYR A 83 -4.49 12.41 5.66
CA TYR A 83 -5.88 12.86 5.76
C TYR A 83 -6.82 11.72 6.14
N ASP A 84 -6.65 10.53 5.56
CA ASP A 84 -7.53 9.39 5.81
C ASP A 84 -7.39 8.87 7.23
N VAL A 85 -6.17 8.83 7.76
CA VAL A 85 -5.92 8.39 9.14
C VAL A 85 -6.58 9.36 10.12
N ARG A 86 -6.48 10.67 9.88
CA ARG A 86 -7.08 11.69 10.74
C ARG A 86 -8.59 11.68 10.68
N SER A 87 -9.16 11.52 9.49
CA SER A 87 -10.62 11.50 9.29
C SER A 87 -11.25 10.14 9.60
N ARG A 88 -10.44 9.10 9.78
CA ARG A 88 -10.88 7.71 10.02
C ARG A 88 -11.76 7.16 8.90
N MET A 89 -11.48 7.58 7.67
CA MET A 89 -12.13 7.11 6.46
C MET A 89 -11.06 6.53 5.54
N PRO A 90 -11.20 5.29 5.05
CA PRO A 90 -10.18 4.69 4.20
C PRO A 90 -10.10 5.36 2.84
N GLY A 91 -8.90 5.42 2.30
CA GLY A 91 -8.65 5.79 0.92
C GLY A 91 -8.57 4.59 0.01
N LYS A 92 -8.17 4.83 -1.22
CA LYS A 92 -8.02 3.79 -2.24
C LYS A 92 -6.62 3.87 -2.84
N LEU A 93 -5.91 2.75 -2.81
CA LEU A 93 -4.65 2.61 -3.52
C LEU A 93 -4.91 1.86 -4.82
N TRP A 94 -4.81 2.58 -5.92
CA TRP A 94 -5.10 2.06 -7.25
C TRP A 94 -3.90 1.38 -7.86
N LEU A 95 -4.10 0.16 -8.37
CA LEU A 95 -3.16 -0.59 -9.19
C LEU A 95 -3.84 -0.86 -10.52
N ASN A 96 -3.63 0.01 -11.50
CA ASN A 96 -4.36 0.02 -12.77
C ASN A 96 -5.89 0.15 -12.53
N GLN A 97 -6.68 -0.85 -12.87
CA GLN A 97 -8.13 -0.84 -12.73
C GLN A 97 -8.62 -1.47 -11.43
N GLN A 98 -7.70 -1.89 -10.58
CA GLN A 98 -8.01 -2.47 -9.28
C GLN A 98 -7.64 -1.48 -8.18
N TYR A 99 -8.34 -1.55 -7.06
CA TYR A 99 -7.95 -0.74 -5.91
C TYR A 99 -8.01 -1.54 -4.62
N LEU A 100 -7.17 -1.13 -3.68
CA LEU A 100 -7.17 -1.63 -2.32
C LEU A 100 -7.71 -0.54 -1.40
N SER A 101 -8.79 -0.83 -0.69
CA SER A 101 -9.33 0.09 0.33
C SER A 101 -8.47 -0.02 1.58
N CYS A 102 -7.81 1.06 1.96
CA CYS A 102 -6.75 0.99 2.97
C CYS A 102 -6.44 2.33 3.61
N TYR A 103 -5.61 2.24 4.66
CA TYR A 103 -4.91 3.38 5.25
C TYR A 103 -3.42 3.22 5.01
N LEU A 104 -2.71 4.32 4.74
CA LEU A 104 -1.25 4.34 4.76
C LEU A 104 -0.81 4.75 6.15
N ILE A 105 -0.38 3.77 6.95
CA ILE A 105 -0.14 3.95 8.39
C ILE A 105 1.31 4.17 8.75
N GLY A 106 2.22 3.98 7.82
CA GLY A 106 3.65 4.14 8.09
C GLY A 106 4.44 4.47 6.86
N SER A 107 5.56 5.12 7.08
CA SER A 107 6.49 5.51 6.03
C SER A 107 7.89 5.55 6.62
N GLU A 108 8.84 4.90 5.96
CA GLU A 108 10.22 4.79 6.41
C GLU A 108 11.15 5.10 5.25
N ILE A 109 12.12 6.00 5.47
CA ILE A 109 13.14 6.28 4.47
C ILE A 109 14.12 5.11 4.46
N THR A 110 14.22 4.42 3.33
CA THR A 110 15.11 3.26 3.16
C THR A 110 16.36 3.62 2.36
N GLU A 111 16.28 4.64 1.54
CA GLU A 111 17.40 5.07 0.71
C GLU A 111 17.27 6.56 0.42
N LYS A 112 18.41 7.27 0.41
CA LYS A 112 18.44 8.67 0.03
C LYS A 112 19.80 8.99 -0.59
N SER A 113 19.81 9.86 -1.59
CA SER A 113 21.06 10.35 -2.18
C SER A 113 21.74 11.35 -1.23
N ARG A 114 23.04 11.58 -1.47
CA ARG A 114 23.85 12.47 -0.65
C ARG A 114 23.28 13.88 -0.52
N HIS A 115 22.65 14.40 -1.56
CA HIS A 115 22.06 15.74 -1.58
C HIS A 115 20.54 15.74 -1.37
N MET A 116 19.97 14.57 -1.07
CA MET A 116 18.53 14.35 -0.87
C MET A 116 17.68 14.76 -2.08
N LEU A 117 18.21 14.60 -3.30
CA LEU A 117 17.46 14.79 -4.55
C LEU A 117 16.74 13.51 -4.99
N PHE A 118 17.03 12.42 -4.33
CA PHE A 118 16.39 11.14 -4.52
C PHE A 118 16.14 10.53 -3.15
N VAL A 119 14.89 10.17 -2.86
CA VAL A 119 14.50 9.56 -1.58
C VAL A 119 13.57 8.40 -1.87
N THR A 120 13.87 7.23 -1.32
CA THR A 120 12.97 6.07 -1.36
C THR A 120 12.38 5.84 0.02
N LYS A 121 11.06 5.68 0.07
CA LYS A 121 10.31 5.37 1.27
C LYS A 121 9.61 4.03 1.13
N LYS A 122 9.69 3.23 2.19
CA LYS A 122 8.86 2.05 2.35
C LYS A 122 7.56 2.46 3.01
N MET A 123 6.45 2.30 2.29
CA MET A 123 5.12 2.64 2.78
C MET A 123 4.45 1.41 3.37
N THR A 124 3.89 1.54 4.56
CA THR A 124 3.13 0.47 5.20
C THR A 124 1.64 0.71 5.04
N VAL A 125 0.96 -0.28 4.51
CA VAL A 125 -0.46 -0.23 4.15
C VAL A 125 -1.25 -1.14 5.09
N LEU A 126 -2.32 -0.59 5.66
CA LEU A 126 -3.30 -1.36 6.44
C LEU A 126 -4.55 -1.54 5.59
N PRO A 127 -4.78 -2.73 4.99
CA PRO A 127 -5.99 -2.97 4.23
C PRO A 127 -7.22 -3.00 5.12
N VAL A 128 -8.28 -2.35 4.68
CA VAL A 128 -9.60 -2.43 5.32
C VAL A 128 -10.36 -3.64 4.76
N VAL A 129 -10.24 -3.82 3.44
CA VAL A 129 -10.72 -5.03 2.75
C VAL A 129 -9.49 -5.79 2.31
N PRO A 130 -9.33 -7.08 2.64
CA PRO A 130 -8.07 -7.79 2.46
C PRO A 130 -7.74 -8.21 1.03
N TYR A 131 -8.49 -7.76 0.05
CA TYR A 131 -8.27 -8.08 -1.36
C TYR A 131 -8.58 -6.89 -2.26
N LEU A 132 -7.99 -6.92 -3.45
CA LEU A 132 -8.20 -5.89 -4.46
C LEU A 132 -9.63 -5.95 -5.01
N SER A 133 -10.24 -4.78 -5.10
CA SER A 133 -11.55 -4.62 -5.73
C SER A 133 -11.39 -4.19 -7.18
N LEU A 134 -12.28 -4.71 -8.05
CA LEU A 134 -12.34 -4.30 -9.45
C LEU A 134 -13.40 -3.23 -9.62
N ILE A 135 -13.11 -2.27 -10.53
CA ILE A 135 -14.19 -1.42 -11.04
C ILE A 135 -14.91 -2.20 -12.12
N HIS A 136 -16.21 -2.34 -11.96
CA HIS A 136 -17.10 -2.80 -13.02
C HIS A 136 -17.60 -1.58 -13.78
N ILE A 137 -17.16 -1.47 -15.01
CA ILE A 137 -17.63 -0.42 -15.91
C ILE A 137 -18.82 -0.96 -16.70
#